data_40eadf27c60c653061293e98b925225d
#
_entry.id   40eadf27c60c653061293e98b925225d
#
_cell.length_a   1.000
_cell.length_b   1.000
_cell.length_c   1.000
_cell.angle_alpha   90.00
_cell.angle_beta   90.00
_cell.angle_gamma   90.00
#
_symmetry.space_group_name_H-M   'P 1'
#
loop_
_entity.id
_entity.type
_entity.pdbx_description
1 polymer ?
#
loop_
_entity_poly.entity_id
_entity_poly.type
_entity_poly.pdbx_seq_one_letter_code
_entity_poly.pdbx_strand_id
1 'polypeptide(L)'
;LRVSRRDNSLKEESEHVKAKSFLAVSRRDEAFVILKQLAEDMSTPYGAESAYMLILDSYDKGDFEDVEKKVYAFSDSGSRQTYWLAKSFIILGDSFAERSELSQAKATFESVRDGYTPSGEDDDVLDNVRVRLAKLEEMITEQNNR
;
A
#
# COMPACT_ATOMS: atom_id res chain seq x y z
N LEU A 1 22.50 25.68 -6.67
CA LEU A 1 22.18 25.59 -5.24
C LEU A 1 21.66 24.18 -4.93
N ARG A 2 22.42 23.44 -4.15
CA ARG A 2 22.00 22.13 -3.68
C ARG A 2 21.15 22.30 -2.42
N VAL A 3 19.91 21.83 -2.50
CA VAL A 3 19.04 21.72 -1.33
C VAL A 3 19.51 20.50 -0.52
N SER A 4 19.73 20.67 0.78
CA SER A 4 20.18 19.59 1.65
C SER A 4 19.10 18.50 1.79
N ARG A 5 19.50 17.27 2.16
CA ARG A 5 18.56 16.18 2.46
C ARG A 5 17.57 16.57 3.55
N ARG A 6 18.03 17.32 4.55
CA ARG A 6 17.18 17.79 5.65
C ARG A 6 16.09 18.74 5.14
N ASP A 7 16.47 19.69 4.26
CA ASP A 7 15.51 20.66 3.70
C ASP A 7 14.48 19.96 2.83
N ASN A 8 14.91 18.99 2.01
CA ASN A 8 13.98 18.17 1.20
C ASN A 8 13.05 17.36 2.09
N SER A 9 13.54 16.75 3.17
CA SER A 9 12.73 15.96 4.10
C SER A 9 11.69 16.84 4.79
N LEU A 10 12.06 18.04 5.22
CA LEU A 10 11.12 18.99 5.84
C LEU A 10 10.06 19.46 4.85
N LYS A 11 10.43 19.69 3.60
CA LYS A 11 9.49 20.04 2.54
C LYS A 11 8.50 18.91 2.29
N GLU A 12 8.98 17.68 2.17
CA GLU A 12 8.14 16.50 1.97
C GLU A 12 7.18 16.29 3.15
N GLU A 13 7.67 16.43 4.38
CA GLU A 13 6.83 16.34 5.58
C GLU A 13 5.72 17.40 5.54
N SER A 14 6.04 18.63 5.23
CA SER A 14 5.07 19.72 5.12
C SER A 14 3.99 19.43 4.07
N GLU A 15 4.41 18.96 2.89
CA GLU A 15 3.48 18.61 1.82
C GLU A 15 2.60 17.42 2.20
N HIS A 16 3.15 16.42 2.88
CA HIS A 16 2.41 15.24 3.34
C HIS A 16 1.34 15.62 4.38
N VAL A 17 1.69 16.48 5.35
CA VAL A 17 0.73 17.00 6.33
C VAL A 17 -0.38 17.78 5.63
N LYS A 18 -0.04 18.60 4.65
CA LYS A 18 -1.00 19.37 3.87
C LYS A 18 -1.98 18.45 3.12
N ALA A 19 -1.47 17.37 2.51
CA ALA A 19 -2.31 16.39 1.82
C ALA A 19 -3.29 15.73 2.79
N LYS A 20 -2.83 15.30 3.96
CA LYS A 20 -3.71 14.71 4.99
C LYS A 20 -4.76 15.71 5.47
N SER A 21 -4.40 16.98 5.61
CA SER A 21 -5.34 18.03 5.98
C SER A 21 -6.43 18.22 4.93
N PHE A 22 -6.09 18.19 3.65
CA PHE A 22 -7.06 18.26 2.56
C PHE A 22 -8.00 17.06 2.55
N LEU A 23 -7.49 15.86 2.82
CA LEU A 23 -8.32 14.65 2.93
C LEU A 23 -9.30 14.75 4.09
N ALA A 24 -8.84 15.29 5.23
CA ALA A 24 -9.67 15.44 6.43
C ALA A 24 -10.85 16.40 6.22
N VAL A 25 -10.72 17.39 5.32
CA VAL A 25 -11.80 18.33 4.98
C VAL A 25 -12.47 18.00 3.63
N SER A 26 -12.28 16.78 3.14
CA SER A 26 -12.87 16.30 1.87
C SER A 26 -12.43 17.06 0.61
N ARG A 27 -11.26 17.70 0.65
CA ARG A 27 -10.64 18.34 -0.52
C ARG A 27 -9.72 17.34 -1.22
N ARG A 28 -10.34 16.32 -1.76
CA ARG A 28 -9.68 15.13 -2.27
C ARG A 28 -8.77 15.41 -3.47
N ASP A 29 -9.24 16.24 -4.40
CA ASP A 29 -8.48 16.52 -5.63
C ASP A 29 -7.14 17.20 -5.33
N GLU A 30 -7.15 18.17 -4.44
CA GLU A 30 -5.93 18.87 -4.02
C GLU A 30 -4.98 17.93 -3.27
N ALA A 31 -5.52 17.06 -2.42
CA ALA A 31 -4.72 16.07 -1.70
C ALA A 31 -4.02 15.13 -2.67
N PHE A 32 -4.72 14.64 -3.69
CA PHE A 32 -4.16 13.68 -4.63
C PHE A 32 -3.10 14.29 -5.54
N VAL A 33 -3.20 15.57 -5.88
CA VAL A 33 -2.10 16.26 -6.59
C VAL A 33 -0.80 16.19 -5.78
N ILE A 34 -0.89 16.47 -4.48
CA ILE A 34 0.28 16.45 -3.58
C ILE A 34 0.82 15.02 -3.43
N LEU A 35 -0.07 14.04 -3.21
CA LEU A 35 0.33 12.64 -3.04
C LEU A 35 1.05 12.10 -4.29
N LYS A 36 0.56 12.45 -5.48
CA LYS A 36 1.19 12.04 -6.74
C LYS A 36 2.61 12.61 -6.87
N GLN A 37 2.80 13.87 -6.47
CA GLN A 37 4.13 14.49 -6.48
C GLN A 37 5.07 13.80 -5.49
N LEU A 38 4.61 13.52 -4.27
CA LEU A 38 5.42 12.82 -3.27
C LEU A 38 5.77 11.41 -3.73
N ALA A 39 4.82 10.70 -4.34
CA ALA A 39 5.01 9.33 -4.80
C ALA A 39 5.95 9.20 -6.00
N GLU A 40 6.38 10.30 -6.61
CA GLU A 40 7.43 10.27 -7.63
C GLU A 40 8.75 9.74 -7.07
N ASP A 41 8.98 9.90 -5.76
CA ASP A 41 10.14 9.33 -5.09
C ASP A 41 9.69 8.39 -3.96
N MET A 42 9.53 7.12 -4.28
CA MET A 42 9.12 6.07 -3.33
C MET A 42 10.25 5.59 -2.42
N SER A 43 11.45 6.16 -2.55
CA SER A 43 12.57 5.84 -1.67
C SER A 43 12.46 6.52 -0.31
N THR A 44 11.67 7.58 -0.22
CA THR A 44 11.45 8.33 1.02
C THR A 44 10.24 7.78 1.79
N PRO A 45 10.18 7.95 3.13
CA PRO A 45 9.03 7.51 3.91
C PRO A 45 7.71 8.14 3.44
N TYR A 46 7.70 9.45 3.18
CA TYR A 46 6.48 10.14 2.75
C TYR A 46 6.08 9.80 1.32
N GLY A 47 7.07 9.60 0.44
CA GLY A 47 6.81 9.15 -0.93
C GLY A 47 6.24 7.74 -0.95
N ALA A 48 6.76 6.85 -0.14
CA ALA A 48 6.27 5.47 -0.02
C ALA A 48 4.86 5.42 0.58
N GLU A 49 4.60 6.17 1.65
CA GLU A 49 3.24 6.27 2.22
C GLU A 49 2.26 6.84 1.21
N SER A 50 2.69 7.85 0.45
CA SER A 50 1.86 8.46 -0.60
C SER A 50 1.53 7.46 -1.71
N ALA A 51 2.51 6.65 -2.12
CA ALA A 51 2.29 5.56 -3.08
C ALA A 51 1.24 4.57 -2.56
N TYR A 52 1.35 4.16 -1.29
CA TYR A 52 0.35 3.31 -0.65
C TYR A 52 -1.05 3.95 -0.67
N MET A 53 -1.15 5.23 -0.35
CA MET A 53 -2.44 5.94 -0.34
C MET A 53 -3.08 6.00 -1.73
N LEU A 54 -2.26 6.15 -2.78
CA LEU A 54 -2.75 6.11 -4.16
C LEU A 54 -3.24 4.70 -4.55
N ILE A 55 -2.56 3.67 -4.09
CA ILE A 55 -2.96 2.27 -4.30
C ILE A 55 -4.29 2.00 -3.61
N LEU A 56 -4.44 2.44 -2.37
CA LEU A 56 -5.68 2.30 -1.60
C LEU A 56 -6.85 3.00 -2.31
N ASP A 57 -6.62 4.19 -2.85
CA ASP A 57 -7.62 4.91 -3.63
C ASP A 57 -8.08 4.11 -4.85
N SER A 58 -7.15 3.52 -5.59
CA SER A 58 -7.48 2.67 -6.74
C SER A 58 -8.32 1.46 -6.32
N TYR A 59 -7.98 0.85 -5.18
CA TYR A 59 -8.75 -0.25 -4.61
C TYR A 59 -10.17 0.19 -4.26
N ASP A 60 -10.31 1.32 -3.57
CA ASP A 60 -11.61 1.85 -3.14
C ASP A 60 -12.52 2.18 -4.33
N LYS A 61 -11.94 2.55 -5.46
CA LYS A 61 -12.67 2.80 -6.71
C LYS A 61 -12.99 1.52 -7.49
N GLY A 62 -12.50 0.37 -7.03
CA GLY A 62 -12.67 -0.89 -7.74
C GLY A 62 -11.79 -1.04 -8.97
N ASP A 63 -10.78 -0.20 -9.13
CA ASP A 63 -9.84 -0.27 -10.24
C ASP A 63 -8.69 -1.22 -9.89
N PHE A 64 -8.96 -2.51 -9.96
CA PHE A 64 -8.03 -3.55 -9.53
C PHE A 64 -6.84 -3.72 -10.49
N GLU A 65 -7.00 -3.44 -11.76
CA GLU A 65 -5.88 -3.41 -12.70
C GLU A 65 -4.88 -2.32 -12.33
N ASP A 66 -5.37 -1.15 -11.94
CA ASP A 66 -4.52 -0.05 -11.50
C ASP A 66 -3.82 -0.36 -10.17
N VAL A 67 -4.49 -1.08 -9.26
CA VAL A 67 -3.85 -1.59 -8.04
C VAL A 67 -2.65 -2.45 -8.39
N GLU A 68 -2.82 -3.44 -9.26
CA GLU A 68 -1.71 -4.31 -9.69
C GLU A 68 -0.56 -3.50 -10.28
N LYS A 69 -0.86 -2.62 -11.20
CA LYS A 69 0.13 -1.79 -11.89
C LYS A 69 0.94 -0.96 -10.90
N LYS A 70 0.27 -0.31 -9.96
CA LYS A 70 0.92 0.55 -8.98
C LYS A 70 1.74 -0.24 -7.96
N VAL A 71 1.25 -1.38 -7.49
CA VAL A 71 1.98 -2.23 -6.55
C VAL A 71 3.26 -2.75 -7.19
N TYR A 72 3.18 -3.24 -8.42
CA TYR A 72 4.37 -3.74 -9.10
C TYR A 72 5.37 -2.62 -9.41
N ALA A 73 4.90 -1.43 -9.76
CA ALA A 73 5.78 -0.28 -9.95
C ALA A 73 6.51 0.08 -8.64
N PHE A 74 5.80 0.04 -7.51
CA PHE A 74 6.40 0.28 -6.20
C PHE A 74 7.46 -0.79 -5.88
N SER A 75 7.12 -2.05 -6.09
CA SER A 75 8.05 -3.17 -5.88
C SER A 75 9.30 -3.04 -6.77
N ASP A 76 9.12 -2.72 -8.04
CA ASP A 76 10.20 -2.60 -9.02
C ASP A 76 11.08 -1.36 -8.77
N SER A 77 10.61 -0.39 -8.02
CA SER A 77 11.38 0.82 -7.69
C SER A 77 12.60 0.52 -6.81
N GLY A 78 12.65 -0.65 -6.19
CA GLY A 78 13.72 -0.99 -5.25
C GLY A 78 13.64 -0.26 -3.93
N SER A 79 12.49 0.32 -3.60
CA SER A 79 12.28 1.05 -2.35
C SER A 79 12.57 0.16 -1.14
N ARG A 80 13.25 0.71 -0.16
CA ARG A 80 13.53 0.06 1.12
C ARG A 80 12.49 0.39 2.20
N GLN A 81 11.42 1.08 1.80
CA GLN A 81 10.29 1.40 2.69
C GLN A 81 9.38 0.17 2.78
N THR A 82 9.88 -0.88 3.43
CA THR A 82 9.27 -2.21 3.42
C THR A 82 7.92 -2.27 4.09
N TYR A 83 7.66 -1.44 5.10
CA TYR A 83 6.35 -1.35 5.74
C TYR A 83 5.26 -0.94 4.74
N TRP A 84 5.48 0.15 4.03
CA TRP A 84 4.50 0.65 3.05
C TRP A 84 4.38 -0.26 1.84
N LEU A 85 5.48 -0.88 1.44
CA LEU A 85 5.46 -1.86 0.37
C LEU A 85 4.64 -3.11 0.77
N ALA A 86 4.85 -3.61 1.98
CA ALA A 86 4.08 -4.75 2.50
C ALA A 86 2.59 -4.42 2.61
N LYS A 87 2.25 -3.24 3.12
CA LYS A 87 0.86 -2.76 3.18
C LYS A 87 0.23 -2.69 1.79
N SER A 88 1.01 -2.32 0.79
CA SER A 88 0.56 -2.26 -0.61
C SER A 88 0.31 -3.65 -1.18
N PHE A 89 1.16 -4.63 -0.87
CA PHE A 89 0.93 -6.02 -1.24
C PHE A 89 -0.31 -6.62 -0.57
N ILE A 90 -0.65 -6.19 0.63
CA ILE A 90 -1.91 -6.59 1.28
C ILE A 90 -3.11 -6.10 0.45
N ILE A 91 -3.07 -4.85 -0.02
CA ILE A 91 -4.12 -4.33 -0.90
C ILE A 91 -4.19 -5.13 -2.22
N LEU A 92 -3.05 -5.52 -2.76
CA LEU A 92 -3.02 -6.37 -3.95
C LEU A 92 -3.70 -7.71 -3.69
N GLY A 93 -3.40 -8.35 -2.56
CA GLY A 93 -4.06 -9.60 -2.16
C GLY A 93 -5.56 -9.43 -2.00
N ASP A 94 -6.00 -8.34 -1.38
CA ASP A 94 -7.42 -7.99 -1.23
C ASP A 94 -8.07 -7.82 -2.61
N SER A 95 -7.38 -7.20 -3.55
CA SER A 95 -7.82 -6.99 -4.93
C SER A 95 -8.04 -8.33 -5.65
N PHE A 96 -7.12 -9.27 -5.49
CA PHE A 96 -7.30 -10.62 -6.04
C PHE A 96 -8.51 -11.33 -5.42
N ALA A 97 -8.69 -11.22 -4.10
CA ALA A 97 -9.83 -11.84 -3.40
C ALA A 97 -11.17 -11.26 -3.90
N GLU A 98 -11.25 -9.94 -4.12
CA GLU A 98 -12.45 -9.29 -4.65
C GLU A 98 -12.83 -9.81 -6.04
N ARG A 99 -11.85 -10.20 -6.84
CA ARG A 99 -12.08 -10.78 -8.16
C ARG A 99 -12.23 -12.30 -8.14
N SER A 100 -12.37 -12.89 -6.95
CA SER A 100 -12.45 -14.34 -6.74
C SER A 100 -11.23 -15.11 -7.24
N GLU A 101 -10.09 -14.44 -7.38
CA GLU A 101 -8.81 -15.03 -7.73
C GLU A 101 -8.10 -15.48 -6.44
N LEU A 102 -8.68 -16.50 -5.79
CA LEU A 102 -8.33 -16.88 -4.42
C LEU A 102 -6.92 -17.48 -4.30
N SER A 103 -6.46 -18.21 -5.31
CA SER A 103 -5.10 -18.76 -5.31
C SER A 103 -4.02 -17.67 -5.36
N GLN A 104 -4.26 -16.63 -6.17
CA GLN A 104 -3.36 -15.48 -6.28
C GLN A 104 -3.38 -14.64 -5.01
N ALA A 105 -4.57 -14.45 -4.43
CA ALA A 105 -4.71 -13.77 -3.13
C ALA A 105 -3.90 -14.49 -2.06
N LYS A 106 -4.05 -15.80 -1.96
CA LYS A 106 -3.32 -16.63 -0.99
C LYS A 106 -1.81 -16.52 -1.19
N ALA A 107 -1.33 -16.68 -2.42
CA ALA A 107 0.09 -16.57 -2.72
C ALA A 107 0.66 -15.20 -2.35
N THR A 108 -0.11 -14.14 -2.59
CA THR A 108 0.29 -12.77 -2.26
C THR A 108 0.42 -12.57 -0.75
N PHE A 109 -0.58 -13.01 0.02
CA PHE A 109 -0.52 -12.91 1.48
C PHE A 109 0.59 -13.77 2.07
N GLU A 110 0.79 -14.98 1.55
CA GLU A 110 1.86 -15.86 2.02
C GLU A 110 3.24 -15.25 1.74
N SER A 111 3.42 -14.58 0.62
CA SER A 111 4.71 -13.94 0.30
C SER A 111 5.02 -12.80 1.27
N VAL A 112 4.01 -12.05 1.72
CA VAL A 112 4.20 -11.03 2.77
C VAL A 112 4.54 -11.70 4.10
N ARG A 113 3.78 -12.73 4.49
CA ARG A 113 4.03 -13.47 5.73
C ARG A 113 5.47 -13.97 5.82
N ASP A 114 5.97 -14.53 4.72
CA ASP A 114 7.26 -15.22 4.71
C ASP A 114 8.44 -14.27 4.45
N GLY A 115 8.20 -13.15 3.80
CA GLY A 115 9.25 -12.22 3.38
C GLY A 115 9.37 -10.93 4.19
N TYR A 116 8.38 -10.62 5.00
CA TYR A 116 8.36 -9.35 5.74
C TYR A 116 8.88 -9.52 7.16
N THR A 117 9.79 -8.62 7.56
CA THR A 117 10.31 -8.54 8.92
C THR A 117 9.67 -7.35 9.63
N PRO A 118 8.93 -7.56 10.73
CA PRO A 118 8.31 -6.47 11.48
C PRO A 118 9.32 -5.44 11.97
N SER A 119 8.93 -4.17 11.94
CA SER A 119 9.77 -3.05 12.34
C SER A 119 9.67 -2.72 13.83
N GLY A 120 8.71 -3.29 14.54
CA GLY A 120 8.49 -3.06 15.98
C GLY A 120 7.18 -3.67 16.45
N GLU A 121 6.85 -3.45 17.73
CA GLU A 121 5.63 -4.01 18.35
C GLU A 121 4.34 -3.42 17.78
N ASP A 122 4.40 -2.19 17.31
CA ASP A 122 3.24 -1.48 16.71
C ASP A 122 3.01 -1.83 15.24
N ASP A 123 3.85 -2.69 14.67
CA ASP A 123 3.75 -3.09 13.28
C ASP A 123 2.60 -4.08 13.11
N ASP A 124 1.61 -3.69 12.34
CA ASP A 124 0.35 -4.43 12.16
C ASP A 124 0.35 -5.38 10.95
N VAL A 125 1.43 -5.44 10.17
CA VAL A 125 1.46 -6.15 8.88
C VAL A 125 1.15 -7.64 9.04
N LEU A 126 1.88 -8.35 9.90
CA LEU A 126 1.71 -9.80 10.04
C LEU A 126 0.36 -10.18 10.61
N ASP A 127 -0.20 -9.38 11.53
CA ASP A 127 -1.54 -9.61 12.07
C ASP A 127 -2.60 -9.43 10.97
N ASN A 128 -2.46 -8.40 10.15
CA ASN A 128 -3.36 -8.17 9.02
C ASN A 128 -3.33 -9.33 8.02
N VAL A 129 -2.15 -9.85 7.74
CA VAL A 129 -1.99 -10.99 6.82
C VAL A 129 -2.58 -12.25 7.41
N ARG A 130 -2.38 -12.51 8.70
CA ARG A 130 -2.91 -13.69 9.38
C ARG A 130 -4.44 -13.72 9.32
N VAL A 131 -5.08 -12.60 9.62
CA VAL A 131 -6.55 -12.48 9.55
C VAL A 131 -7.05 -12.77 8.14
N ARG A 132 -6.39 -12.22 7.12
CA ARG A 132 -6.78 -12.41 5.73
C ARG A 132 -6.58 -13.83 5.25
N LEU A 133 -5.50 -14.48 5.64
CA LEU A 133 -5.24 -15.89 5.29
C LEU A 133 -6.28 -16.82 5.92
N ALA A 134 -6.65 -16.58 7.19
CA ALA A 134 -7.68 -17.38 7.87
C ALA A 134 -9.03 -17.23 7.16
N LYS A 135 -9.43 -16.01 6.83
CA LYS A 135 -10.68 -15.76 6.10
C LYS A 135 -10.67 -16.37 4.70
N LEU A 136 -9.52 -16.30 4.04
CA LEU A 136 -9.36 -16.84 2.70
C LEU A 136 -9.50 -18.36 2.69
N GLU A 137 -8.99 -19.06 3.71
CA GLU A 137 -9.17 -20.49 3.85
C GLU A 137 -10.64 -20.87 3.98
N GLU A 138 -11.42 -20.09 4.75
CA GLU A 138 -12.87 -20.28 4.83
C GLU A 138 -13.54 -20.14 3.46
N MET A 139 -13.17 -19.11 2.71
CA MET A 139 -13.71 -18.86 1.38
C MET A 139 -13.38 -20.00 0.40
N ILE A 140 -12.15 -20.50 0.44
CA ILE A 140 -11.71 -21.62 -0.39
C ILE A 140 -12.51 -22.89 -0.02
N THR A 141 -12.68 -23.16 1.27
CA THR A 141 -13.46 -24.30 1.74
C THR A 141 -14.90 -24.23 1.27
N GLU A 142 -15.56 -23.07 1.40
CA GLU A 142 -16.91 -22.87 0.90
C GLU A 142 -17.04 -23.10 -0.60
N GLN A 143 -16.07 -22.61 -1.37
CA GLN A 143 -16.03 -22.78 -2.81
C GLN A 143 -15.89 -24.26 -3.19
N ASN A 144 -15.08 -25.02 -2.47
CA ASN A 144 -14.87 -26.45 -2.73
C ASN A 144 -16.04 -27.32 -2.30
N ASN A 145 -16.92 -26.83 -1.43
CA ASN A 145 -18.10 -27.55 -0.93
C ASN A 145 -19.36 -27.29 -1.76
N ARG A 146 -19.27 -26.53 -2.82
CA ARG A 146 -20.40 -26.26 -3.74
C ARG A 146 -20.50 -27.26 -4.85
#